data_72705a8f0f9284ed4abafb93ee065853
#
_entry.id   72705a8f0f9284ed4abafb93ee065853
#
_cell.length_a   1.000
_cell.length_b   1.000
_cell.length_c   1.000
_cell.angle_alpha   90.00
_cell.angle_beta   90.00
_cell.angle_gamma   90.00
#
_symmetry.space_group_name_H-M   'P 1'
#
loop_
_entity.id
_entity.type
_entity.pdbx_description
1 polymer ?
#
loop_
_entity_poly.entity_id
_entity_poly.type
_entity_poly.pdbx_seq_one_letter_code
_entity_poly.pdbx_strand_id
1 'polypeptide(L)'
;MTDPVSRLPGLAVIGGGPAGLMAAEAARAAGVEVDLFEAKGSVGRKFLIAGKGGLNLTHSEPMPGFAGRYGARADEVAGWLRDFGPEALRDWAHGLGVDSYVGSSGRVFPMDRKAAPLLRGWVRRLKDQGVRFHVLHRWLGWDDDGALHFATPEGERGVHATAAVLALGGGSWPQLGSDGGWVASLQARGLEVVPLQPANCGFDIGWSTHFAQRHAGAPIKPVVAHWFDSTGTGHALQGECVATATGIEGSLVYALSAALREAIARDGSAMLWLDLAPGRDLERLRRDLGRPRGGRSLSEHLRRQAGIDGAKAALVREALDATALADMDRIAATLKRLPLRLLRARPLDEAISSAGGVRLETLDDGLMAKALPGVFCAGEMLDWEAPTGGYLLTACFASGLRAGRSAARWLRQRAAGQGPGAAADH
;
A
#
# COMPACT_ATOMS: atom_id res chain seq x y z
N MET A 1 -36.04 17.15 -13.42
CA MET A 1 -35.36 18.45 -13.71
C MET A 1 -33.90 18.21 -13.38
N THR A 2 -33.05 18.09 -14.38
CA THR A 2 -31.59 17.99 -14.20
C THR A 2 -31.10 19.32 -13.68
N ASP A 3 -30.50 19.36 -12.49
CA ASP A 3 -29.87 20.55 -11.91
C ASP A 3 -28.81 21.09 -12.89
N PRO A 4 -28.62 22.40 -12.97
CA PRO A 4 -27.71 22.99 -13.94
C PRO A 4 -26.29 22.52 -13.69
N VAL A 5 -25.65 22.00 -14.73
CA VAL A 5 -24.26 21.61 -14.72
C VAL A 5 -23.39 22.78 -14.31
N SER A 6 -22.70 22.68 -13.18
CA SER A 6 -21.85 23.77 -12.71
C SER A 6 -20.52 23.78 -13.47
N ARG A 7 -19.97 24.95 -13.76
CA ARG A 7 -18.66 25.14 -14.39
C ARG A 7 -17.63 25.60 -13.37
N LEU A 8 -16.52 24.90 -13.29
CA LEU A 8 -15.38 25.27 -12.44
C LEU A 8 -14.29 25.92 -13.33
N PRO A 9 -13.85 27.10 -13.00
CA PRO A 9 -12.79 27.78 -13.77
C PRO A 9 -11.39 27.17 -13.53
N GLY A 10 -11.24 26.35 -12.48
CA GLY A 10 -9.98 25.85 -12.00
C GLY A 10 -9.81 24.34 -12.16
N LEU A 11 -9.16 23.77 -11.16
CA LEU A 11 -8.84 22.35 -11.07
C LEU A 11 -9.85 21.62 -10.19
N ALA A 12 -10.45 20.54 -10.71
CA ALA A 12 -11.15 19.56 -9.90
C ALA A 12 -10.16 18.49 -9.40
N VAL A 13 -10.08 18.26 -8.09
CA VAL A 13 -9.34 17.14 -7.49
C VAL A 13 -10.34 16.14 -6.95
N ILE A 14 -10.27 14.87 -7.40
CA ILE A 14 -11.22 13.83 -7.04
C ILE A 14 -10.54 12.79 -6.19
N GLY A 15 -10.95 12.74 -4.91
CA GLY A 15 -10.36 11.91 -3.86
C GLY A 15 -9.55 12.72 -2.86
N GLY A 16 -10.01 12.75 -1.61
CA GLY A 16 -9.41 13.47 -0.48
C GLY A 16 -8.36 12.64 0.29
N GLY A 17 -7.67 11.72 -0.38
CA GLY A 17 -6.52 10.99 0.16
C GLY A 17 -5.21 11.79 0.09
N PRO A 18 -4.07 11.23 0.55
CA PRO A 18 -2.78 11.92 0.55
C PRO A 18 -2.38 12.48 -0.82
N ALA A 19 -2.59 11.72 -1.89
CA ALA A 19 -2.27 12.16 -3.26
C ALA A 19 -3.14 13.35 -3.69
N GLY A 20 -4.45 13.29 -3.47
CA GLY A 20 -5.35 14.37 -3.85
C GLY A 20 -5.15 15.64 -3.01
N LEU A 21 -4.94 15.51 -1.70
CA LEU A 21 -4.64 16.65 -0.84
C LEU A 21 -3.32 17.34 -1.25
N MET A 22 -2.29 16.56 -1.62
CA MET A 22 -1.02 17.11 -2.08
C MET A 22 -1.15 17.73 -3.47
N ALA A 23 -1.95 17.14 -4.38
CA ALA A 23 -2.23 17.75 -5.68
C ALA A 23 -2.96 19.09 -5.53
N ALA A 24 -3.92 19.19 -4.60
CA ALA A 24 -4.63 20.43 -4.28
C ALA A 24 -3.67 21.49 -3.74
N GLU A 25 -2.78 21.14 -2.79
CA GLU A 25 -1.78 22.04 -2.24
C GLU A 25 -0.83 22.56 -3.33
N ALA A 26 -0.33 21.67 -4.17
CA ALA A 26 0.58 22.02 -5.27
C ALA A 26 -0.06 22.97 -6.30
N ALA A 27 -1.32 22.72 -6.65
CA ALA A 27 -2.04 23.58 -7.59
C ALA A 27 -2.36 24.97 -6.97
N ARG A 28 -2.75 25.01 -5.70
CA ARG A 28 -2.96 26.27 -4.96
C ARG A 28 -1.70 27.10 -4.84
N ALA A 29 -0.57 26.46 -4.52
CA ALA A 29 0.73 27.13 -4.47
C ALA A 29 1.13 27.75 -5.84
N ALA A 30 0.60 27.21 -6.95
CA ALA A 30 0.75 27.77 -8.29
C ALA A 30 -0.35 28.79 -8.67
N GLY A 31 -1.22 29.21 -7.75
CA GLY A 31 -2.25 30.22 -7.97
C GLY A 31 -3.52 29.73 -8.66
N VAL A 32 -3.71 28.41 -8.83
CA VAL A 32 -4.91 27.82 -9.45
C VAL A 32 -6.02 27.67 -8.42
N GLU A 33 -7.27 27.98 -8.78
CA GLU A 33 -8.43 27.65 -7.97
C GLU A 33 -8.64 26.14 -7.93
N VAL A 34 -8.98 25.59 -6.75
CA VAL A 34 -9.12 24.14 -6.55
C VAL A 34 -10.42 23.80 -5.82
N ASP A 35 -11.18 22.90 -6.41
CA ASP A 35 -12.32 22.21 -5.82
C ASP A 35 -11.95 20.75 -5.58
N LEU A 36 -11.97 20.30 -4.32
CA LEU A 36 -11.64 18.94 -3.94
C LEU A 36 -12.92 18.18 -3.58
N PHE A 37 -13.18 17.09 -4.30
CA PHE A 37 -14.34 16.23 -4.14
C PHE A 37 -13.96 14.95 -3.40
N GLU A 38 -14.72 14.60 -2.37
CA GLU A 38 -14.49 13.40 -1.56
C GLU A 38 -15.81 12.63 -1.37
N ALA A 39 -15.78 11.33 -1.66
CA ALA A 39 -16.97 10.45 -1.56
C ALA A 39 -17.51 10.29 -0.13
N LYS A 40 -16.66 10.40 0.86
CA LYS A 40 -17.03 10.21 2.28
C LYS A 40 -17.24 11.56 2.97
N GLY A 41 -17.79 11.55 4.18
CA GLY A 41 -18.06 12.76 4.97
C GLY A 41 -16.80 13.47 5.51
N SER A 42 -15.60 12.95 5.23
CA SER A 42 -14.33 13.58 5.59
C SER A 42 -13.19 13.06 4.76
N VAL A 43 -12.18 13.90 4.50
CA VAL A 43 -10.95 13.53 3.80
C VAL A 43 -10.00 12.71 4.67
N GLY A 44 -9.04 12.01 4.06
CA GLY A 44 -7.92 11.34 4.73
C GLY A 44 -8.30 10.12 5.57
N ARG A 45 -9.43 9.46 5.34
CA ARG A 45 -9.91 8.36 6.18
C ARG A 45 -8.96 7.18 6.23
N LYS A 46 -8.47 6.71 5.07
CA LYS A 46 -7.47 5.62 4.99
C LYS A 46 -6.15 6.05 5.65
N PHE A 47 -5.74 7.30 5.48
CA PHE A 47 -4.56 7.86 6.14
C PHE A 47 -4.67 7.85 7.68
N LEU A 48 -5.84 8.15 8.24
CA LEU A 48 -6.09 8.07 9.69
C LEU A 48 -6.03 6.64 10.22
N ILE A 49 -6.56 5.67 9.47
CA ILE A 49 -6.51 4.25 9.85
C ILE A 49 -5.08 3.70 9.76
N ALA A 50 -4.31 4.07 8.74
CA ALA A 50 -2.90 3.71 8.62
C ALA A 50 -2.07 4.17 9.84
N GLY A 51 -2.49 5.26 10.50
CA GLY A 51 -1.89 5.75 11.74
C GLY A 51 -2.35 5.09 13.03
N LYS A 52 -3.27 4.10 12.99
CA LYS A 52 -3.85 3.51 14.21
C LYS A 52 -2.83 2.79 15.09
N GLY A 53 -1.82 2.13 14.50
CA GLY A 53 -0.68 1.53 15.21
C GLY A 53 0.54 2.45 15.33
N GLY A 54 0.43 3.70 14.89
CA GLY A 54 1.50 4.68 14.75
C GLY A 54 1.73 5.01 13.27
N LEU A 55 1.55 6.28 12.89
CA LEU A 55 1.73 6.73 11.52
C LEU A 55 3.20 6.57 11.09
N ASN A 56 3.45 5.61 10.19
CA ASN A 56 4.72 5.49 9.53
C ASN A 56 4.73 6.43 8.30
N LEU A 57 5.31 7.63 8.50
CA LEU A 57 5.23 8.71 7.52
C LEU A 57 6.09 8.42 6.28
N THR A 58 7.34 8.00 6.51
CA THR A 58 8.31 7.66 5.47
C THR A 58 9.40 6.72 6.03
N HIS A 59 10.49 6.52 5.30
CA HIS A 59 11.63 5.71 5.73
C HIS A 59 12.93 6.49 5.55
N SER A 60 13.92 6.26 6.41
CA SER A 60 15.23 6.91 6.36
C SER A 60 16.26 6.18 5.49
N GLU A 61 15.82 5.17 4.75
CA GLU A 61 16.68 4.44 3.81
C GLU A 61 17.22 5.38 2.73
N PRO A 62 18.51 5.28 2.37
CA PRO A 62 19.09 6.10 1.28
C PRO A 62 18.38 5.88 -0.06
N MET A 63 18.33 6.93 -0.89
CA MET A 63 17.52 6.97 -2.12
C MET A 63 17.67 5.77 -3.09
N PRO A 64 18.84 5.23 -3.41
CA PRO A 64 18.92 4.05 -4.28
C PRO A 64 18.18 2.85 -3.74
N GLY A 65 18.28 2.57 -2.44
CA GLY A 65 17.56 1.50 -1.76
C GLY A 65 16.06 1.81 -1.66
N PHE A 66 15.73 3.05 -1.31
CA PHE A 66 14.33 3.52 -1.17
C PHE A 66 13.56 3.34 -2.49
N ALA A 67 14.13 3.81 -3.61
CA ALA A 67 13.50 3.67 -4.93
C ALA A 67 13.36 2.20 -5.35
N GLY A 68 14.33 1.35 -5.04
CA GLY A 68 14.27 -0.08 -5.32
C GLY A 68 13.09 -0.82 -4.65
N ARG A 69 12.44 -0.21 -3.63
CA ARG A 69 11.26 -0.79 -2.97
C ARG A 69 10.00 -0.81 -3.85
N TYR A 70 10.01 -0.10 -4.97
CA TYR A 70 8.89 -0.07 -5.92
C TYR A 70 9.04 -1.09 -7.05
N GLY A 71 10.00 -2.02 -6.94
CA GLY A 71 10.17 -3.16 -7.86
C GLY A 71 10.30 -2.72 -9.32
N ALA A 72 9.44 -3.24 -10.19
CA ALA A 72 9.46 -2.95 -11.62
C ALA A 72 9.18 -1.47 -11.95
N ARG A 73 8.64 -0.68 -11.02
CA ARG A 73 8.33 0.75 -11.19
C ARG A 73 9.32 1.67 -10.48
N ALA A 74 10.48 1.14 -10.10
CA ALA A 74 11.50 1.89 -9.35
C ALA A 74 11.96 3.16 -10.07
N ASP A 75 12.15 3.11 -11.39
CA ASP A 75 12.67 4.24 -12.17
C ASP A 75 11.64 5.38 -12.30
N GLU A 76 10.38 5.04 -12.59
CA GLU A 76 9.30 6.03 -12.69
C GLU A 76 9.05 6.70 -11.34
N VAL A 77 8.97 5.89 -10.26
CA VAL A 77 8.75 6.41 -8.92
C VAL A 77 9.97 7.21 -8.44
N ALA A 78 11.20 6.79 -8.74
CA ALA A 78 12.40 7.59 -8.47
C ALA A 78 12.31 8.98 -9.14
N GLY A 79 11.70 9.06 -10.33
CA GLY A 79 11.38 10.32 -10.98
C GLY A 79 10.51 11.24 -10.13
N TRP A 80 9.47 10.71 -9.48
CA TRP A 80 8.59 11.47 -8.60
C TRP A 80 9.28 11.84 -7.28
N LEU A 81 10.06 10.93 -6.73
CA LEU A 81 10.78 11.12 -5.46
C LEU A 81 11.90 12.18 -5.55
N ARG A 82 12.44 12.47 -6.74
CA ARG A 82 13.34 13.61 -6.94
C ARG A 82 12.67 14.95 -6.64
N ASP A 83 11.37 15.05 -6.93
CA ASP A 83 10.58 16.27 -6.67
C ASP A 83 10.11 16.33 -5.20
N PHE A 84 9.80 15.18 -4.59
CA PHE A 84 9.31 15.08 -3.24
C PHE A 84 9.65 13.72 -2.60
N GLY A 85 10.88 13.60 -2.10
CA GLY A 85 11.39 12.41 -1.45
C GLY A 85 11.16 12.40 0.08
N PRO A 86 11.75 11.41 0.77
CA PRO A 86 11.59 11.22 2.22
C PRO A 86 11.92 12.45 3.06
N GLU A 87 13.01 13.14 2.77
CA GLU A 87 13.42 14.34 3.51
C GLU A 87 12.44 15.49 3.26
N ALA A 88 12.05 15.74 2.01
CA ALA A 88 11.06 16.76 1.68
C ALA A 88 9.71 16.51 2.38
N LEU A 89 9.32 15.25 2.54
CA LEU A 89 8.12 14.89 3.27
C LEU A 89 8.25 15.19 4.78
N ARG A 90 9.42 14.97 5.37
CA ARG A 90 9.69 15.33 6.76
C ARG A 90 9.66 16.86 6.97
N ASP A 91 10.32 17.62 6.09
CA ASP A 91 10.34 19.09 6.12
C ASP A 91 8.92 19.67 5.95
N TRP A 92 8.14 19.08 5.04
CA TRP A 92 6.74 19.45 4.84
C TRP A 92 5.89 19.20 6.10
N ALA A 93 6.07 18.06 6.77
CA ALA A 93 5.37 17.76 8.03
C ALA A 93 5.79 18.71 9.16
N HIS A 94 7.10 19.03 9.26
CA HIS A 94 7.61 20.03 10.18
C HIS A 94 6.99 21.41 9.93
N GLY A 95 6.84 21.80 8.66
CA GLY A 95 6.12 23.04 8.26
C GLY A 95 4.64 23.06 8.63
N LEU A 96 4.05 21.93 9.04
CA LEU A 96 2.71 21.81 9.64
C LEU A 96 2.75 21.75 11.18
N GLY A 97 3.93 21.94 11.79
CA GLY A 97 4.13 21.85 13.23
C GLY A 97 4.20 20.41 13.76
N VAL A 98 4.53 19.44 12.88
CA VAL A 98 4.65 18.02 13.24
C VAL A 98 6.08 17.54 13.04
N ASP A 99 6.84 17.48 14.13
CA ASP A 99 8.19 16.92 14.15
C ASP A 99 8.16 15.42 14.03
N SER A 100 9.24 14.84 13.48
CA SER A 100 9.39 13.41 13.24
C SER A 100 10.70 12.85 13.77
N TYR A 101 10.70 11.58 14.12
CA TYR A 101 11.90 10.84 14.53
C TYR A 101 12.07 9.56 13.71
N VAL A 102 13.31 9.06 13.65
CA VAL A 102 13.64 7.78 13.02
C VAL A 102 13.64 6.70 14.09
N GLY A 103 12.80 5.67 13.88
CA GLY A 103 12.78 4.48 14.72
C GLY A 103 13.95 3.53 14.41
N SER A 104 14.16 2.52 15.26
CA SER A 104 15.27 1.56 15.14
C SER A 104 15.27 0.75 13.84
N SER A 105 14.12 0.64 13.18
CA SER A 105 13.98 -0.06 11.88
C SER A 105 14.12 0.87 10.67
N GLY A 106 14.53 2.13 10.84
CA GLY A 106 14.59 3.13 9.78
C GLY A 106 13.24 3.79 9.44
N ARG A 107 12.14 3.32 10.00
CA ARG A 107 10.80 3.92 9.82
C ARG A 107 10.75 5.29 10.49
N VAL A 108 10.15 6.26 9.82
CA VAL A 108 9.98 7.62 10.32
C VAL A 108 8.56 7.82 10.85
N PHE A 109 8.45 8.32 12.07
CA PHE A 109 7.17 8.55 12.75
C PHE A 109 7.06 10.00 13.22
N PRO A 110 5.86 10.60 13.23
CA PRO A 110 5.62 11.81 14.05
C PRO A 110 5.97 11.54 15.50
N MET A 111 6.38 12.59 16.25
CA MET A 111 6.74 12.45 17.66
C MET A 111 5.66 11.83 18.53
N ASP A 112 4.39 12.17 18.26
CA ASP A 112 3.22 11.59 18.93
C ASP A 112 2.68 10.31 18.29
N ARG A 113 3.29 9.86 17.17
CA ARG A 113 2.92 8.70 16.36
C ARG A 113 1.51 8.75 15.76
N LYS A 114 0.83 9.90 15.78
CA LYS A 114 -0.58 10.04 15.35
C LYS A 114 -0.70 10.71 13.99
N ALA A 115 -1.61 10.21 13.16
CA ALA A 115 -1.96 10.81 11.88
C ALA A 115 -2.86 12.05 12.01
N ALA A 116 -3.71 12.09 13.04
CA ALA A 116 -4.76 13.09 13.14
C ALA A 116 -4.25 14.54 13.30
N PRO A 117 -3.20 14.87 14.09
CA PRO A 117 -2.67 16.24 14.15
C PRO A 117 -2.15 16.71 12.80
N LEU A 118 -1.39 15.86 12.09
CA LEU A 118 -0.86 16.16 10.76
C LEU A 118 -2.00 16.45 9.76
N LEU A 119 -3.00 15.57 9.69
CA LEU A 119 -4.14 15.76 8.78
C LEU A 119 -4.94 17.03 9.10
N ARG A 120 -5.17 17.33 10.39
CA ARG A 120 -5.89 18.56 10.78
C ARG A 120 -5.12 19.82 10.40
N GLY A 121 -3.81 19.86 10.66
CA GLY A 121 -2.94 20.96 10.23
C GLY A 121 -2.98 21.15 8.72
N TRP A 122 -2.90 20.06 7.99
CA TRP A 122 -2.93 20.07 6.52
C TRP A 122 -4.27 20.59 5.94
N VAL A 123 -5.39 20.03 6.41
CA VAL A 123 -6.73 20.48 5.96
C VAL A 123 -6.96 21.95 6.31
N ARG A 124 -6.49 22.44 7.47
CA ARG A 124 -6.57 23.85 7.83
C ARG A 124 -5.78 24.71 6.82
N ARG A 125 -4.50 24.36 6.58
CA ARG A 125 -3.66 25.05 5.58
C ARG A 125 -4.33 25.15 4.21
N LEU A 126 -4.89 24.04 3.72
CA LEU A 126 -5.59 24.01 2.43
C LEU A 126 -6.82 24.91 2.41
N LYS A 127 -7.62 24.94 3.47
CA LYS A 127 -8.76 25.85 3.61
C LYS A 127 -8.33 27.32 3.62
N ASP A 128 -7.29 27.64 4.40
CA ASP A 128 -6.73 28.99 4.49
C ASP A 128 -6.15 29.44 3.13
N GLN A 129 -5.65 28.51 2.33
CA GLN A 129 -5.23 28.76 0.94
C GLN A 129 -6.41 28.85 -0.05
N GLY A 130 -7.65 28.63 0.36
CA GLY A 130 -8.85 28.75 -0.46
C GLY A 130 -9.21 27.49 -1.26
N VAL A 131 -8.78 26.30 -0.84
CA VAL A 131 -9.32 25.04 -1.41
C VAL A 131 -10.75 24.84 -0.95
N ARG A 132 -11.67 24.65 -1.90
CA ARG A 132 -13.09 24.36 -1.62
C ARG A 132 -13.25 22.83 -1.49
N PHE A 133 -13.76 22.38 -0.35
CA PHE A 133 -13.97 20.95 -0.06
C PHE A 133 -15.44 20.57 -0.27
N HIS A 134 -15.69 19.60 -1.14
CA HIS A 134 -16.99 19.00 -1.42
C HIS A 134 -16.99 17.56 -0.90
N VAL A 135 -17.40 17.35 0.33
CA VAL A 135 -17.55 16.00 0.93
C VAL A 135 -18.89 15.40 0.56
N LEU A 136 -19.03 14.07 0.69
CA LEU A 136 -20.20 13.30 0.26
C LEU A 136 -20.50 13.44 -1.25
N HIS A 137 -19.45 13.70 -2.04
CA HIS A 137 -19.53 13.78 -3.50
C HIS A 137 -18.78 12.56 -4.07
N ARG A 138 -19.52 11.48 -4.36
CA ARG A 138 -18.94 10.28 -4.96
C ARG A 138 -18.90 10.41 -6.46
N TRP A 139 -17.71 10.40 -7.03
CA TRP A 139 -17.53 10.41 -8.47
C TRP A 139 -18.00 9.08 -9.09
N LEU A 140 -18.80 9.20 -10.16
CA LEU A 140 -19.41 8.08 -10.90
C LEU A 140 -18.79 7.89 -12.29
N GLY A 141 -17.95 8.79 -12.75
CA GLY A 141 -17.38 8.83 -14.09
C GLY A 141 -17.63 10.18 -14.77
N TRP A 142 -17.77 10.14 -16.06
CA TRP A 142 -18.19 11.28 -16.88
C TRP A 142 -19.56 11.02 -17.47
N ASP A 143 -20.36 12.06 -17.59
CA ASP A 143 -21.59 12.01 -18.39
C ASP A 143 -21.29 12.07 -19.91
N ASP A 144 -22.36 12.04 -20.72
CA ASP A 144 -22.27 12.06 -22.18
C ASP A 144 -21.68 13.37 -22.72
N ASP A 145 -21.83 14.47 -21.99
CA ASP A 145 -21.30 15.79 -22.33
C ASP A 145 -19.85 16.00 -21.85
N GLY A 146 -19.26 14.97 -21.20
CA GLY A 146 -17.91 14.99 -20.67
C GLY A 146 -17.76 15.73 -19.33
N ALA A 147 -18.85 16.08 -18.66
CA ALA A 147 -18.80 16.60 -17.30
C ALA A 147 -18.47 15.48 -16.30
N LEU A 148 -17.76 15.84 -15.23
CA LEU A 148 -17.53 14.97 -14.09
C LEU A 148 -18.87 14.72 -13.38
N HIS A 149 -19.26 13.44 -13.26
CA HIS A 149 -20.55 13.06 -12.70
C HIS A 149 -20.40 12.60 -11.27
N PHE A 150 -21.22 13.14 -10.37
CA PHE A 150 -21.16 12.85 -8.93
C PHE A 150 -22.53 12.45 -8.37
N ALA A 151 -22.54 11.42 -7.51
CA ALA A 151 -23.64 11.20 -6.57
C ALA A 151 -23.40 12.05 -5.31
N THR A 152 -24.42 12.83 -4.93
CA THR A 152 -24.41 13.70 -3.75
C THR A 152 -25.64 13.44 -2.88
N PRO A 153 -25.71 13.93 -1.63
CA PRO A 153 -26.91 13.81 -0.80
C PRO A 153 -28.18 14.45 -1.42
N GLU A 154 -28.00 15.45 -2.29
CA GLU A 154 -29.09 16.16 -2.94
C GLU A 154 -29.48 15.54 -4.30
N GLY A 155 -28.80 14.49 -4.74
CA GLY A 155 -28.98 13.82 -6.02
C GLY A 155 -27.72 13.80 -6.88
N GLU A 156 -27.85 13.42 -8.15
CA GLU A 156 -26.75 13.38 -9.08
C GLU A 156 -26.46 14.77 -9.66
N ARG A 157 -25.18 15.10 -9.81
CA ARG A 157 -24.69 16.42 -10.31
C ARG A 157 -23.58 16.25 -11.33
N GLY A 158 -23.67 17.04 -12.41
CA GLY A 158 -22.60 17.22 -13.38
C GLY A 158 -21.73 18.44 -13.05
N VAL A 159 -20.43 18.34 -13.25
CA VAL A 159 -19.45 19.42 -13.03
C VAL A 159 -18.49 19.47 -14.22
N HIS A 160 -18.51 20.56 -15.00
CA HIS A 160 -17.48 20.80 -15.99
C HIS A 160 -16.26 21.43 -15.33
N ALA A 161 -15.13 20.75 -15.34
CA ALA A 161 -13.84 21.29 -14.92
C ALA A 161 -12.91 21.40 -16.14
N THR A 162 -12.09 22.45 -16.17
CA THR A 162 -11.11 22.64 -17.24
C THR A 162 -10.01 21.58 -17.16
N ALA A 163 -9.62 21.19 -15.94
CA ALA A 163 -8.71 20.06 -15.69
C ALA A 163 -9.16 19.28 -14.44
N ALA A 164 -8.78 18.01 -14.38
CA ALA A 164 -9.06 17.14 -13.24
C ALA A 164 -7.83 16.34 -12.81
N VAL A 165 -7.60 16.21 -11.50
CA VAL A 165 -6.69 15.22 -10.92
C VAL A 165 -7.52 14.12 -10.27
N LEU A 166 -7.40 12.91 -10.78
CA LEU A 166 -7.98 11.72 -10.19
C LEU A 166 -6.99 11.14 -9.15
N ALA A 167 -7.41 11.04 -7.90
CA ALA A 167 -6.66 10.48 -6.78
C ALA A 167 -7.52 9.49 -5.99
N LEU A 168 -8.09 8.53 -6.73
CA LEU A 168 -9.20 7.68 -6.30
C LEU A 168 -8.76 6.48 -5.44
N GLY A 169 -7.44 6.32 -5.23
CA GLY A 169 -6.88 5.20 -4.47
C GLY A 169 -6.96 3.88 -5.23
N GLY A 170 -6.60 2.79 -4.55
CA GLY A 170 -6.70 1.43 -5.10
C GLY A 170 -8.06 0.78 -4.83
N GLY A 171 -8.06 -0.53 -4.50
CA GLY A 171 -9.27 -1.32 -4.19
C GLY A 171 -9.30 -1.91 -2.79
N SER A 172 -8.31 -1.60 -1.95
CA SER A 172 -8.25 -2.07 -0.56
C SER A 172 -9.00 -1.11 0.38
N TRP A 173 -9.74 -1.67 1.35
CA TRP A 173 -10.57 -0.91 2.32
C TRP A 173 -11.74 -0.14 1.67
N PRO A 174 -12.65 -0.81 0.97
CA PRO A 174 -13.77 -0.17 0.27
C PRO A 174 -14.69 0.64 1.21
N GLN A 175 -14.84 0.21 2.48
CA GLN A 175 -15.58 0.94 3.50
C GLN A 175 -15.00 2.34 3.79
N LEU A 176 -13.73 2.58 3.48
CA LEU A 176 -13.08 3.88 3.64
C LEU A 176 -13.06 4.72 2.35
N GLY A 177 -13.58 4.19 1.23
CA GLY A 177 -13.70 4.87 -0.05
C GLY A 177 -12.69 4.44 -1.11
N SER A 178 -11.83 3.44 -0.82
CA SER A 178 -10.87 2.88 -1.79
C SER A 178 -11.40 1.52 -2.26
N ASP A 179 -12.31 1.54 -3.23
CA ASP A 179 -13.09 0.36 -3.68
C ASP A 179 -12.80 -0.08 -5.12
N GLY A 180 -11.91 0.61 -5.84
CA GLY A 180 -11.60 0.29 -7.23
C GLY A 180 -12.72 0.57 -8.23
N GLY A 181 -13.84 1.17 -7.80
CA GLY A 181 -15.01 1.42 -8.64
C GLY A 181 -14.77 2.34 -9.85
N TRP A 182 -13.64 3.02 -9.87
CA TRP A 182 -13.22 3.91 -10.95
C TRP A 182 -12.69 3.17 -12.20
N VAL A 183 -12.30 1.91 -12.08
CA VAL A 183 -11.61 1.12 -13.14
C VAL A 183 -12.41 1.12 -14.43
N ALA A 184 -13.69 0.72 -14.37
CA ALA A 184 -14.54 0.63 -15.55
C ALA A 184 -14.71 1.98 -16.27
N SER A 185 -14.85 3.08 -15.51
CA SER A 185 -15.01 4.43 -16.07
C SER A 185 -13.75 4.88 -16.83
N LEU A 186 -12.55 4.54 -16.36
CA LEU A 186 -11.31 4.88 -17.06
C LEU A 186 -11.08 4.01 -18.29
N GLN A 187 -11.37 2.71 -18.18
CA GLN A 187 -11.28 1.78 -19.33
C GLN A 187 -12.23 2.19 -20.46
N ALA A 188 -13.45 2.61 -20.13
CA ALA A 188 -14.42 3.11 -21.12
C ALA A 188 -13.93 4.39 -21.84
N ARG A 189 -12.98 5.11 -21.26
CA ARG A 189 -12.34 6.32 -21.86
C ARG A 189 -10.97 6.01 -22.48
N GLY A 190 -10.62 4.73 -22.65
CA GLY A 190 -9.42 4.29 -23.38
C GLY A 190 -8.13 4.28 -22.55
N LEU A 191 -8.20 4.38 -21.22
CA LEU A 191 -7.03 4.16 -20.37
C LEU A 191 -6.85 2.68 -20.10
N GLU A 192 -5.62 2.20 -20.24
CA GLU A 192 -5.26 0.85 -19.82
C GLU A 192 -5.11 0.80 -18.30
N VAL A 193 -5.83 -0.13 -17.68
CA VAL A 193 -5.78 -0.37 -16.25
C VAL A 193 -5.37 -1.81 -16.01
N VAL A 194 -4.22 -2.01 -15.36
CA VAL A 194 -3.78 -3.32 -14.87
C VAL A 194 -4.73 -3.75 -13.75
N PRO A 195 -5.24 -4.99 -13.76
CA PRO A 195 -6.17 -5.47 -12.74
C PRO A 195 -5.65 -5.24 -11.33
N LEU A 196 -6.50 -4.70 -10.46
CA LEU A 196 -6.15 -4.47 -9.06
C LEU A 196 -5.97 -5.81 -8.34
N GLN A 197 -4.88 -5.93 -7.59
CA GLN A 197 -4.51 -7.12 -6.82
C GLN A 197 -4.16 -6.75 -5.38
N PRO A 198 -4.34 -7.69 -4.41
CA PRO A 198 -3.93 -7.45 -3.05
C PRO A 198 -2.41 -7.27 -2.93
N ALA A 199 -1.98 -6.18 -2.30
CA ALA A 199 -0.60 -5.92 -1.92
C ALA A 199 -0.51 -5.69 -0.41
N ASN A 200 0.63 -6.05 0.19
CA ASN A 200 0.75 -6.04 1.65
C ASN A 200 -0.39 -6.84 2.30
N CYS A 201 -0.57 -8.06 1.86
CA CYS A 201 -1.68 -8.95 2.24
C CYS A 201 -1.19 -10.21 2.96
N GLY A 202 -2.12 -10.89 3.63
CA GLY A 202 -1.93 -12.23 4.17
C GLY A 202 -2.12 -13.30 3.10
N PHE A 203 -1.84 -14.57 3.48
CA PHE A 203 -1.99 -15.73 2.61
C PHE A 203 -2.66 -16.88 3.35
N ASP A 204 -3.54 -17.60 2.66
CA ASP A 204 -4.17 -18.82 3.15
C ASP A 204 -3.21 -20.01 3.05
N ILE A 205 -3.23 -20.89 4.07
CA ILE A 205 -2.39 -22.11 4.15
C ILE A 205 -3.25 -23.37 4.21
N GLY A 206 -4.43 -23.30 4.82
CA GLY A 206 -5.27 -24.48 5.04
C GLY A 206 -4.86 -25.26 6.31
N TRP A 207 -4.79 -24.55 7.43
CA TRP A 207 -4.54 -25.13 8.74
C TRP A 207 -5.51 -26.26 9.12
N SER A 208 -5.09 -27.16 9.98
CA SER A 208 -6.03 -28.03 10.69
C SER A 208 -7.01 -27.18 11.51
N THR A 209 -8.23 -27.69 11.72
CA THR A 209 -9.23 -27.02 12.56
C THR A 209 -8.68 -26.74 13.96
N HIS A 210 -7.88 -27.68 14.50
CA HIS A 210 -7.26 -27.53 15.81
C HIS A 210 -6.29 -26.34 15.88
N PHE A 211 -5.39 -26.20 14.86
CA PHE A 211 -4.45 -25.09 14.82
C PHE A 211 -5.17 -23.76 14.65
N ALA A 212 -6.11 -23.68 13.71
CA ALA A 212 -6.89 -22.48 13.44
C ALA A 212 -7.62 -21.97 14.70
N GLN A 213 -8.35 -22.85 15.40
CA GLN A 213 -9.10 -22.45 16.58
C GLN A 213 -8.22 -22.02 17.76
N ARG A 214 -7.04 -22.61 17.90
CA ARG A 214 -6.22 -22.42 19.09
C ARG A 214 -5.15 -21.35 18.94
N HIS A 215 -4.72 -21.06 17.71
CA HIS A 215 -3.57 -20.20 17.44
C HIS A 215 -3.88 -19.00 16.52
N ALA A 216 -5.11 -18.83 16.04
CA ALA A 216 -5.49 -17.60 15.33
C ALA A 216 -5.25 -16.37 16.22
N GLY A 217 -4.58 -15.36 15.66
CA GLY A 217 -4.13 -14.16 16.37
C GLY A 217 -2.79 -14.31 17.10
N ALA A 218 -2.20 -15.52 17.14
CA ALA A 218 -0.93 -15.73 17.84
C ALA A 218 0.27 -15.20 17.04
N PRO A 219 1.19 -14.42 17.68
CA PRO A 219 2.41 -13.98 17.04
C PRO A 219 3.41 -15.13 16.90
N ILE A 220 4.12 -15.15 15.77
CA ILE A 220 5.20 -16.07 15.45
C ILE A 220 6.47 -15.24 15.29
N LYS A 221 7.29 -15.17 16.36
CA LYS A 221 8.46 -14.28 16.42
C LYS A 221 9.51 -14.73 17.43
N PRO A 222 10.82 -14.38 17.23
CA PRO A 222 11.36 -13.98 15.93
C PRO A 222 11.41 -15.17 14.97
N VAL A 223 11.37 -14.92 13.66
CA VAL A 223 11.54 -15.93 12.61
C VAL A 223 12.37 -15.36 11.46
N VAL A 224 12.96 -16.24 10.63
CA VAL A 224 13.49 -15.87 9.33
C VAL A 224 12.66 -16.59 8.27
N ALA A 225 12.08 -15.81 7.35
CA ALA A 225 11.41 -16.33 6.17
C ALA A 225 12.43 -16.53 5.05
N HIS A 226 12.35 -17.68 4.36
CA HIS A 226 13.13 -17.98 3.16
C HIS A 226 12.19 -18.26 2.00
N TRP A 227 12.46 -17.67 0.84
CA TRP A 227 11.69 -17.90 -0.38
C TRP A 227 12.60 -17.82 -1.61
N PHE A 228 12.08 -18.22 -2.75
CA PHE A 228 12.75 -18.06 -4.04
C PHE A 228 11.94 -17.11 -4.91
N ASP A 229 12.63 -16.23 -5.61
CA ASP A 229 12.00 -15.37 -6.62
C ASP A 229 11.76 -16.11 -7.95
N SER A 230 11.25 -15.39 -8.96
CA SER A 230 10.97 -15.95 -10.29
C SER A 230 12.21 -16.40 -11.05
N THR A 231 13.41 -15.94 -10.64
CA THR A 231 14.69 -16.35 -11.23
C THR A 231 15.28 -17.59 -10.55
N GLY A 232 14.67 -18.06 -9.45
CA GLY A 232 15.21 -19.12 -8.61
C GLY A 232 16.26 -18.65 -7.61
N THR A 233 16.44 -17.33 -7.46
CA THR A 233 17.34 -16.77 -6.45
C THR A 233 16.71 -16.87 -5.07
N GLY A 234 17.46 -17.44 -4.12
CA GLY A 234 17.02 -17.58 -2.73
C GLY A 234 17.18 -16.27 -1.96
N HIS A 235 16.15 -15.95 -1.20
CA HIS A 235 16.10 -14.77 -0.34
C HIS A 235 15.81 -15.14 1.10
N ALA A 236 16.21 -14.29 2.05
CA ALA A 236 15.91 -14.44 3.46
C ALA A 236 15.59 -13.08 4.09
N LEU A 237 14.58 -13.05 4.96
CA LEU A 237 14.22 -11.84 5.72
C LEU A 237 13.81 -12.22 7.13
N GLN A 238 14.42 -11.59 8.13
CA GLN A 238 14.05 -11.75 9.52
C GLN A 238 12.90 -10.83 9.89
N GLY A 239 11.95 -11.32 10.68
CA GLY A 239 10.82 -10.53 11.14
C GLY A 239 9.88 -11.29 12.05
N GLU A 240 8.62 -10.86 11.99
CA GLU A 240 7.50 -11.47 12.70
C GLU A 240 6.27 -11.59 11.80
N CYS A 241 5.50 -12.64 12.03
CA CYS A 241 4.19 -12.81 11.41
C CYS A 241 3.16 -13.26 12.46
N VAL A 242 1.92 -13.31 12.05
CA VAL A 242 0.78 -13.71 12.91
C VAL A 242 0.06 -14.85 12.21
N ALA A 243 -0.27 -15.90 12.96
CA ALA A 243 -1.17 -16.95 12.50
C ALA A 243 -2.60 -16.37 12.44
N THR A 244 -3.30 -16.58 11.33
CA THR A 244 -4.74 -16.28 11.21
C THR A 244 -5.56 -17.55 11.24
N ALA A 245 -6.87 -17.44 11.22
CA ALA A 245 -7.75 -18.61 11.13
C ALA A 245 -7.55 -19.41 9.83
N THR A 246 -7.06 -18.77 8.76
CA THR A 246 -6.89 -19.41 7.44
C THR A 246 -5.45 -19.53 6.99
N GLY A 247 -4.52 -18.79 7.61
CA GLY A 247 -3.13 -18.75 7.14
C GLY A 247 -2.23 -17.83 7.98
N ILE A 248 -1.46 -16.98 7.32
CA ILE A 248 -0.50 -16.06 7.96
C ILE A 248 -0.62 -14.64 7.41
N GLU A 249 -0.31 -13.66 8.27
CA GLU A 249 -0.21 -12.24 7.93
C GLU A 249 0.86 -11.54 8.76
N GLY A 250 0.96 -10.22 8.66
CA GLY A 250 1.87 -9.39 9.45
C GLY A 250 3.05 -8.85 8.64
N SER A 251 3.85 -8.00 9.27
CA SER A 251 4.85 -7.17 8.58
C SER A 251 5.85 -7.94 7.72
N LEU A 252 6.29 -9.12 8.18
CA LEU A 252 7.16 -9.99 7.40
C LEU A 252 6.46 -10.51 6.15
N VAL A 253 5.24 -11.01 6.29
CA VAL A 253 4.45 -11.57 5.18
C VAL A 253 4.08 -10.47 4.17
N TYR A 254 3.73 -9.28 4.66
CA TYR A 254 3.42 -8.13 3.80
C TYR A 254 4.62 -7.72 2.94
N ALA A 255 5.82 -7.74 3.50
CA ALA A 255 7.04 -7.43 2.74
C ALA A 255 7.35 -8.43 1.60
N LEU A 256 6.80 -9.64 1.68
CA LEU A 256 6.99 -10.71 0.70
C LEU A 256 5.80 -10.84 -0.26
N SER A 257 4.73 -10.05 -0.07
CA SER A 257 3.44 -10.32 -0.72
C SER A 257 3.50 -10.28 -2.26
N ALA A 258 4.29 -9.40 -2.86
CA ALA A 258 4.49 -9.36 -4.31
C ALA A 258 5.06 -10.68 -4.83
N ALA A 259 6.22 -11.11 -4.32
CA ALA A 259 6.89 -12.34 -4.77
C ALA A 259 6.04 -13.59 -4.55
N LEU A 260 5.35 -13.67 -3.40
CA LEU A 260 4.49 -14.81 -3.07
C LEU A 260 3.22 -14.85 -3.94
N ARG A 261 2.61 -13.68 -4.20
CA ARG A 261 1.46 -13.54 -5.09
C ARG A 261 1.81 -13.96 -6.52
N GLU A 262 2.95 -13.50 -7.04
CA GLU A 262 3.45 -13.85 -8.37
C GLU A 262 3.74 -15.36 -8.48
N ALA A 263 4.36 -15.96 -7.46
CA ALA A 263 4.59 -17.39 -7.42
C ALA A 263 3.28 -18.18 -7.43
N ILE A 264 2.27 -17.75 -6.66
CA ILE A 264 0.94 -18.38 -6.67
C ILE A 264 0.26 -18.25 -8.04
N ALA A 265 0.33 -17.08 -8.67
CA ALA A 265 -0.25 -16.86 -9.99
C ALA A 265 0.39 -17.74 -11.05
N ARG A 266 1.70 -17.97 -11.00
CA ARG A 266 2.45 -18.82 -11.93
C ARG A 266 2.27 -20.31 -11.67
N ASP A 267 2.37 -20.75 -10.43
CA ASP A 267 2.54 -22.16 -10.04
C ASP A 267 1.32 -22.73 -9.29
N GLY A 268 0.26 -21.94 -9.07
CA GLY A 268 -0.94 -22.31 -8.30
C GLY A 268 -0.72 -22.36 -6.78
N SER A 269 0.51 -22.23 -6.29
CA SER A 269 0.86 -22.11 -4.87
C SER A 269 2.28 -21.57 -4.70
N ALA A 270 2.59 -21.01 -3.54
CA ALA A 270 3.96 -20.59 -3.22
C ALA A 270 4.48 -21.36 -2.01
N MET A 271 5.78 -21.67 -1.99
CA MET A 271 6.44 -22.25 -0.84
C MET A 271 7.20 -21.17 -0.07
N LEU A 272 6.89 -21.07 1.20
CA LEU A 272 7.60 -20.24 2.18
C LEU A 272 8.21 -21.15 3.24
N TRP A 273 9.46 -20.95 3.58
CA TRP A 273 10.10 -21.69 4.66
C TRP A 273 10.38 -20.76 5.83
N LEU A 274 10.03 -21.17 7.04
CA LEU A 274 10.31 -20.42 8.25
C LEU A 274 11.40 -21.09 9.09
N ASP A 275 12.45 -20.35 9.41
CA ASP A 275 13.34 -20.69 10.53
C ASP A 275 12.68 -20.17 11.82
N LEU A 276 12.19 -21.08 12.65
CA LEU A 276 11.51 -20.78 13.91
C LEU A 276 12.48 -20.49 15.07
N ALA A 277 13.77 -20.79 14.89
CA ALA A 277 14.82 -20.64 15.90
C ALA A 277 16.07 -19.93 15.32
N PRO A 278 15.95 -18.67 14.83
CA PRO A 278 17.03 -17.99 14.11
C PRO A 278 18.30 -17.75 14.97
N GLY A 279 18.18 -17.74 16.30
CA GLY A 279 19.31 -17.61 17.23
C GLY A 279 20.09 -18.92 17.50
N ARG A 280 19.74 -20.04 16.85
CA ARG A 280 20.39 -21.33 17.02
C ARG A 280 20.66 -21.98 15.67
N ASP A 281 21.86 -22.54 15.51
CA ASP A 281 22.18 -23.40 14.38
C ASP A 281 21.56 -24.81 14.53
N LEU A 282 21.57 -25.55 13.42
CA LEU A 282 20.98 -26.90 13.39
C LEU A 282 21.67 -27.87 14.33
N GLU A 283 23.00 -27.84 14.42
CA GLU A 283 23.79 -28.73 15.24
C GLU A 283 23.51 -28.51 16.75
N ARG A 284 23.36 -27.25 17.13
CA ARG A 284 22.97 -26.93 18.52
C ARG A 284 21.55 -27.40 18.81
N LEU A 285 20.60 -27.23 17.88
CA LEU A 285 19.24 -27.75 18.06
C LEU A 285 19.22 -29.28 18.18
N ARG A 286 19.94 -30.00 17.33
CA ARG A 286 20.08 -31.46 17.40
C ARG A 286 20.62 -31.92 18.76
N ARG A 287 21.72 -31.32 19.19
CA ARG A 287 22.35 -31.63 20.50
C ARG A 287 21.40 -31.35 21.67
N ASP A 288 20.72 -30.20 21.65
CA ASP A 288 19.85 -29.78 22.74
C ASP A 288 18.56 -30.62 22.79
N LEU A 289 17.94 -30.91 21.65
CA LEU A 289 16.74 -31.75 21.54
C LEU A 289 17.05 -33.24 21.72
N GLY A 290 18.26 -33.69 21.40
CA GLY A 290 18.71 -35.07 21.61
C GLY A 290 18.88 -35.46 23.09
N ARG A 291 18.78 -34.51 24.02
CA ARG A 291 18.80 -34.83 25.46
C ARG A 291 17.58 -35.67 25.86
N PRO A 292 17.72 -36.62 26.80
CA PRO A 292 16.62 -37.49 27.20
C PRO A 292 15.37 -36.67 27.62
N ARG A 293 14.23 -36.97 27.00
CA ARG A 293 12.97 -36.33 27.30
C ARG A 293 12.41 -36.77 28.68
N GLY A 294 12.71 -37.98 29.09
CA GLY A 294 12.11 -38.59 30.29
C GLY A 294 10.58 -38.69 30.14
N GLY A 295 9.84 -38.46 31.20
CA GLY A 295 8.36 -38.48 31.20
C GLY A 295 7.70 -37.20 30.69
N ARG A 296 8.45 -36.24 30.11
CA ARG A 296 7.89 -34.92 29.67
C ARG A 296 7.14 -35.05 28.36
N SER A 297 6.12 -34.19 28.18
CA SER A 297 5.48 -34.03 26.89
C SER A 297 6.44 -33.41 25.85
N LEU A 298 6.17 -33.62 24.56
CA LEU A 298 6.96 -33.02 23.48
C LEU A 298 6.98 -31.47 23.60
N SER A 299 5.84 -30.85 23.91
CA SER A 299 5.77 -29.38 24.09
C SER A 299 6.69 -28.90 25.21
N GLU A 300 6.70 -29.57 26.34
CA GLU A 300 7.58 -29.21 27.47
C GLU A 300 9.06 -29.41 27.11
N HIS A 301 9.38 -30.47 26.36
CA HIS A 301 10.73 -30.71 25.88
C HIS A 301 11.20 -29.60 24.91
N LEU A 302 10.38 -29.26 23.91
CA LEU A 302 10.68 -28.17 22.96
C LEU A 302 10.86 -26.84 23.69
N ARG A 303 10.00 -26.53 24.65
CA ARG A 303 10.08 -25.29 25.44
C ARG A 303 11.40 -25.24 26.22
N ARG A 304 11.77 -26.28 26.92
CA ARG A 304 12.97 -26.32 27.76
C ARG A 304 14.27 -26.36 26.97
N GLN A 305 14.33 -27.16 25.92
CA GLN A 305 15.59 -27.43 25.20
C GLN A 305 15.80 -26.41 24.05
N ALA A 306 14.72 -26.00 23.36
CA ALA A 306 14.82 -25.14 22.22
C ALA A 306 14.21 -23.72 22.42
N GLY A 307 13.50 -23.50 23.53
CA GLY A 307 12.76 -22.24 23.73
C GLY A 307 11.57 -22.09 22.77
N ILE A 308 11.03 -23.21 22.28
CA ILE A 308 9.94 -23.26 21.30
C ILE A 308 8.65 -23.66 22.00
N ASP A 309 7.68 -22.78 22.00
CA ASP A 309 6.37 -22.98 22.61
C ASP A 309 5.24 -22.34 21.77
N GLY A 310 4.01 -22.34 22.29
CA GLY A 310 2.85 -21.71 21.69
C GLY A 310 2.64 -22.08 20.22
N ALA A 311 2.41 -21.06 19.38
CA ALA A 311 2.18 -21.25 17.95
C ALA A 311 3.37 -21.90 17.23
N LYS A 312 4.62 -21.60 17.61
CA LYS A 312 5.80 -22.24 17.01
C LYS A 312 5.84 -23.74 17.24
N ALA A 313 5.53 -24.20 18.45
CA ALA A 313 5.47 -25.63 18.75
C ALA A 313 4.29 -26.33 18.05
N ALA A 314 3.18 -25.61 17.87
CA ALA A 314 2.02 -26.10 17.14
C ALA A 314 2.32 -26.23 15.63
N LEU A 315 3.03 -25.27 15.03
CA LEU A 315 3.46 -25.35 13.63
C LEU A 315 4.32 -26.58 13.31
N VAL A 316 5.16 -27.01 14.25
CA VAL A 316 5.92 -28.27 14.09
C VAL A 316 4.98 -29.47 13.98
N ARG A 317 3.86 -29.46 14.71
CA ARG A 317 2.85 -30.54 14.64
C ARG A 317 1.96 -30.45 13.40
N GLU A 318 1.76 -29.25 12.86
CA GLU A 318 1.08 -29.10 11.57
C GLU A 318 1.93 -29.65 10.41
N ALA A 319 3.26 -29.53 10.51
CA ALA A 319 4.17 -29.93 9.46
C ALA A 319 4.61 -31.41 9.51
N LEU A 320 4.53 -32.05 10.67
CA LEU A 320 5.06 -33.38 10.89
C LEU A 320 3.98 -34.36 11.33
N ASP A 321 3.99 -35.56 10.77
CA ASP A 321 3.15 -36.68 11.21
C ASP A 321 3.66 -37.28 12.56
N ALA A 322 2.90 -38.23 13.11
CA ALA A 322 3.19 -38.83 14.40
C ALA A 322 4.56 -39.54 14.43
N THR A 323 4.98 -40.14 13.34
CA THR A 323 6.27 -40.84 13.22
C THR A 323 7.43 -39.85 13.25
N ALA A 324 7.31 -38.77 12.43
CA ALA A 324 8.32 -37.72 12.39
C ALA A 324 8.42 -36.92 13.71
N LEU A 325 7.32 -36.79 14.47
CA LEU A 325 7.30 -36.15 15.78
C LEU A 325 8.02 -37.01 16.89
N ALA A 326 8.34 -38.28 16.62
CA ALA A 326 9.18 -39.10 17.52
C ALA A 326 10.67 -38.89 17.24
N ASP A 327 11.05 -38.34 16.10
CA ASP A 327 12.42 -38.13 15.66
C ASP A 327 12.87 -36.68 15.96
N MET A 328 13.78 -36.53 16.93
CA MET A 328 14.28 -35.21 17.35
C MET A 328 15.14 -34.54 16.28
N ASP A 329 15.82 -35.30 15.41
CA ASP A 329 16.60 -34.73 14.30
C ASP A 329 15.69 -34.13 13.21
N ARG A 330 14.58 -34.81 12.91
CA ARG A 330 13.53 -34.26 12.02
C ARG A 330 12.90 -33.01 12.59
N ILE A 331 12.60 -33.00 13.89
CA ILE A 331 12.09 -31.80 14.57
C ILE A 331 13.09 -30.66 14.49
N ALA A 332 14.39 -30.93 14.77
CA ALA A 332 15.44 -29.91 14.66
C ALA A 332 15.53 -29.31 13.22
N ALA A 333 15.52 -30.19 12.23
CA ALA A 333 15.53 -29.77 10.81
C ALA A 333 14.30 -28.94 10.45
N THR A 334 13.11 -29.38 10.92
CA THR A 334 11.84 -28.62 10.67
C THR A 334 11.85 -27.27 11.37
N LEU A 335 12.39 -27.16 12.58
CA LEU A 335 12.52 -25.85 13.25
C LEU A 335 13.38 -24.87 12.46
N LYS A 336 14.38 -25.35 11.72
CA LYS A 336 15.23 -24.51 10.86
C LYS A 336 14.64 -24.24 9.48
N ARG A 337 13.74 -25.09 9.01
CA ARG A 337 13.16 -24.95 7.66
C ARG A 337 11.74 -25.52 7.63
N LEU A 338 10.85 -24.91 8.42
CA LEU A 338 9.43 -25.26 8.42
C LEU A 338 8.79 -24.92 7.08
N PRO A 339 8.27 -25.88 6.31
CA PRO A 339 7.62 -25.60 5.04
C PRO A 339 6.18 -25.09 5.27
N LEU A 340 5.82 -23.99 4.60
CA LEU A 340 4.47 -23.48 4.54
C LEU A 340 4.06 -23.36 3.07
N ARG A 341 3.04 -24.10 2.66
CA ARG A 341 2.45 -24.01 1.33
C ARG A 341 1.34 -22.97 1.35
N LEU A 342 1.57 -21.85 0.68
CA LEU A 342 0.62 -20.77 0.53
C LEU A 342 -0.26 -21.04 -0.68
N LEU A 343 -1.58 -21.04 -0.47
CA LEU A 343 -2.57 -21.46 -1.47
C LEU A 343 -3.09 -20.29 -2.31
N ARG A 344 -3.31 -19.15 -1.66
CA ARG A 344 -3.81 -17.93 -2.30
C ARG A 344 -3.54 -16.72 -1.42
N ALA A 345 -3.45 -15.55 -2.05
CA ALA A 345 -3.48 -14.29 -1.34
C ALA A 345 -4.86 -14.03 -0.73
N ARG A 346 -4.91 -13.34 0.41
CA ARG A 346 -6.16 -12.87 0.99
C ARG A 346 -6.82 -11.83 0.06
N PRO A 347 -8.15 -11.71 0.10
CA PRO A 347 -8.90 -10.79 -0.76
C PRO A 347 -8.40 -9.34 -0.71
N LEU A 348 -8.63 -8.60 -1.79
CA LEU A 348 -8.17 -7.22 -1.94
C LEU A 348 -8.75 -6.28 -0.87
N ASP A 349 -9.98 -6.48 -0.45
CA ASP A 349 -10.66 -5.68 0.59
C ASP A 349 -10.09 -5.91 2.00
N GLU A 350 -9.36 -6.98 2.22
CA GLU A 350 -8.62 -7.27 3.45
C GLU A 350 -7.15 -6.82 3.40
N ALA A 351 -6.64 -6.48 2.21
CA ALA A 351 -5.26 -6.07 2.03
C ALA A 351 -5.00 -4.65 2.55
N ILE A 352 -3.75 -4.35 2.90
CA ILE A 352 -3.36 -3.00 3.33
C ILE A 352 -3.32 -2.04 2.14
N SER A 353 -2.91 -2.52 0.96
CA SER A 353 -2.79 -1.73 -0.25
C SER A 353 -3.11 -2.56 -1.49
N SER A 354 -3.13 -1.89 -2.63
CA SER A 354 -3.35 -2.49 -3.94
C SER A 354 -2.09 -2.45 -4.79
N ALA A 355 -1.90 -3.45 -5.64
CA ALA A 355 -1.04 -3.43 -6.81
C ALA A 355 -1.91 -3.34 -8.07
N GLY A 356 -1.32 -3.04 -9.22
CA GLY A 356 -2.06 -2.72 -10.44
C GLY A 356 -2.59 -1.28 -10.42
N GLY A 357 -3.40 -0.93 -11.40
CA GLY A 357 -3.92 0.42 -11.56
C GLY A 357 -3.69 0.99 -12.95
N VAL A 358 -3.80 2.31 -13.11
CA VAL A 358 -3.59 3.00 -14.39
C VAL A 358 -2.14 2.79 -14.84
N ARG A 359 -1.98 2.20 -16.02
CA ARG A 359 -0.68 1.89 -16.60
C ARG A 359 0.12 3.17 -16.85
N LEU A 360 1.33 3.27 -16.31
CA LEU A 360 2.16 4.48 -16.38
C LEU A 360 2.50 4.87 -17.81
N GLU A 361 2.64 3.91 -18.72
CA GLU A 361 2.93 4.13 -20.14
C GLU A 361 1.80 4.88 -20.87
N THR A 362 0.58 4.90 -20.32
CA THR A 362 -0.57 5.66 -20.87
C THR A 362 -0.61 7.10 -20.38
N LEU A 363 0.30 7.46 -19.50
CA LEU A 363 0.44 8.83 -18.96
C LEU A 363 1.69 9.51 -19.55
N ASP A 364 1.71 10.82 -19.51
CA ASP A 364 2.92 11.61 -19.75
C ASP A 364 3.77 11.76 -18.48
N ASP A 365 4.91 12.42 -18.57
CA ASP A 365 5.81 12.67 -17.42
C ASP A 365 5.15 13.51 -16.32
N GLY A 366 4.10 14.26 -16.65
CA GLY A 366 3.29 15.06 -15.72
C GLY A 366 2.14 14.29 -15.09
N LEU A 367 2.01 12.99 -15.39
CA LEU A 367 0.93 12.10 -14.99
C LEU A 367 -0.42 12.46 -15.64
N MET A 368 -0.41 13.19 -16.78
CA MET A 368 -1.60 13.43 -17.58
C MET A 368 -1.91 12.23 -18.47
N ALA A 369 -3.16 11.82 -18.53
CA ALA A 369 -3.61 10.76 -19.42
C ALA A 369 -3.48 11.19 -20.88
N LYS A 370 -2.70 10.45 -21.68
CA LYS A 370 -2.49 10.76 -23.11
C LYS A 370 -3.79 10.72 -23.92
N ALA A 371 -4.71 9.82 -23.55
CA ALA A 371 -6.03 9.70 -24.17
C ALA A 371 -7.04 10.76 -23.71
N LEU A 372 -6.79 11.46 -22.58
CA LEU A 372 -7.72 12.42 -21.96
C LEU A 372 -6.97 13.69 -21.56
N PRO A 373 -6.65 14.60 -22.49
CA PRO A 373 -5.94 15.84 -22.18
C PRO A 373 -6.65 16.66 -21.10
N GLY A 374 -5.89 17.08 -20.07
CA GLY A 374 -6.41 17.78 -18.90
C GLY A 374 -6.83 16.87 -17.74
N VAL A 375 -6.79 15.54 -17.91
CA VAL A 375 -7.04 14.57 -16.83
C VAL A 375 -5.71 13.98 -16.37
N PHE A 376 -5.42 14.11 -15.07
CA PHE A 376 -4.20 13.61 -14.43
C PHE A 376 -4.55 12.50 -13.43
N CYS A 377 -3.66 11.55 -13.21
CA CYS A 377 -3.84 10.47 -12.24
C CYS A 377 -2.73 10.52 -11.19
N ALA A 378 -3.05 10.24 -9.90
CA ALA A 378 -2.07 10.27 -8.83
C ALA A 378 -2.38 9.28 -7.70
N GLY A 379 -1.35 8.85 -7.00
CA GLY A 379 -1.46 7.99 -5.82
C GLY A 379 -1.59 6.51 -6.14
N GLU A 380 -2.26 5.79 -5.25
CA GLU A 380 -2.39 4.33 -5.29
C GLU A 380 -3.24 3.80 -6.46
N MET A 381 -3.93 4.68 -7.20
CA MET A 381 -4.63 4.27 -8.42
C MET A 381 -3.70 4.04 -9.62
N LEU A 382 -2.44 4.44 -9.54
CA LEU A 382 -1.42 4.19 -10.55
C LEU A 382 -0.85 2.78 -10.42
N ASP A 383 -0.37 2.20 -11.53
CA ASP A 383 0.21 0.86 -11.58
C ASP A 383 1.60 0.82 -10.93
N TRP A 384 1.63 0.74 -9.61
CA TRP A 384 2.81 0.51 -8.79
C TRP A 384 2.43 -0.11 -7.45
N GLU A 385 3.39 -0.73 -6.79
CA GLU A 385 3.24 -1.21 -5.41
C GLU A 385 4.53 -0.98 -4.61
N ALA A 386 4.44 -1.01 -3.30
CA ALA A 386 5.57 -0.95 -2.40
C ALA A 386 5.27 -1.71 -1.09
N PRO A 387 6.29 -2.19 -0.37
CA PRO A 387 6.09 -2.79 0.94
C PRO A 387 5.61 -1.75 1.96
N THR A 388 5.10 -2.21 3.10
CA THR A 388 4.86 -1.34 4.26
C THR A 388 6.18 -0.76 4.76
N GLY A 389 6.15 0.45 5.32
CA GLY A 389 7.36 1.11 5.82
C GLY A 389 7.45 2.59 5.50
N GLY A 390 6.34 3.21 5.08
CA GLY A 390 6.26 4.62 4.70
C GLY A 390 6.42 4.87 3.21
N TYR A 391 6.83 3.86 2.43
CA TYR A 391 7.03 3.96 0.98
C TYR A 391 5.75 4.33 0.23
N LEU A 392 4.62 3.66 0.57
CA LEU A 392 3.31 3.92 -0.04
C LEU A 392 2.88 5.39 0.12
N LEU A 393 2.99 5.92 1.33
CA LEU A 393 2.65 7.32 1.58
C LEU A 393 3.56 8.27 0.81
N THR A 394 4.87 8.05 0.84
CA THR A 394 5.84 8.90 0.14
C THR A 394 5.54 8.98 -1.35
N ALA A 395 5.26 7.85 -2.03
CA ALA A 395 4.91 7.85 -3.45
C ALA A 395 3.55 8.51 -3.72
N CYS A 396 2.56 8.34 -2.82
CA CYS A 396 1.28 9.05 -2.92
C CYS A 396 1.46 10.58 -2.85
N PHE A 397 2.28 11.06 -1.93
CA PHE A 397 2.61 12.49 -1.82
C PHE A 397 3.36 12.97 -3.06
N ALA A 398 4.39 12.24 -3.49
CA ALA A 398 5.23 12.63 -4.63
C ALA A 398 4.45 12.69 -5.94
N SER A 399 3.65 11.65 -6.25
CA SER A 399 2.80 11.64 -7.45
C SER A 399 1.70 12.70 -7.39
N GLY A 400 1.11 12.95 -6.21
CA GLY A 400 0.15 14.01 -6.00
C GLY A 400 0.73 15.41 -6.28
N LEU A 401 1.92 15.69 -5.74
CA LEU A 401 2.64 16.93 -6.00
C LEU A 401 2.90 17.11 -7.51
N ARG A 402 3.39 16.06 -8.17
CA ARG A 402 3.68 16.08 -9.61
C ARG A 402 2.42 16.36 -10.44
N ALA A 403 1.35 15.62 -10.20
CA ALA A 403 0.08 15.79 -10.91
C ALA A 403 -0.50 17.20 -10.68
N GLY A 404 -0.50 17.70 -9.45
CA GLY A 404 -0.99 19.04 -9.13
C GLY A 404 -0.21 20.16 -9.80
N ARG A 405 1.14 20.08 -9.78
CA ARG A 405 2.02 21.04 -10.50
C ARG A 405 1.81 21.00 -12.01
N SER A 406 1.66 19.79 -12.56
CA SER A 406 1.45 19.60 -14.01
C SER A 406 0.09 20.10 -14.45
N ALA A 407 -0.97 19.82 -13.69
CA ALA A 407 -2.31 20.35 -13.95
C ALA A 407 -2.34 21.87 -13.90
N ALA A 408 -1.67 22.49 -12.92
CA ALA A 408 -1.57 23.94 -12.83
C ALA A 408 -0.82 24.56 -14.01
N ARG A 409 0.26 23.92 -14.47
CA ARG A 409 1.02 24.33 -15.67
C ARG A 409 0.16 24.24 -16.92
N TRP A 410 -0.55 23.13 -17.09
CA TRP A 410 -1.44 22.90 -18.23
C TRP A 410 -2.56 23.93 -18.30
N LEU A 411 -3.21 24.24 -17.16
CA LEU A 411 -4.25 25.28 -17.09
C LEU A 411 -3.74 26.66 -17.49
N ARG A 412 -2.54 27.04 -17.02
CA ARG A 412 -1.93 28.35 -17.39
C ARG A 412 -1.59 28.43 -18.89
N GLN A 413 -1.05 27.37 -19.47
CA GLN A 413 -0.73 27.29 -20.90
C GLN A 413 -2.01 27.45 -21.76
N ARG A 414 -3.09 26.79 -21.33
CA ARG A 414 -4.38 26.90 -22.03
C ARG A 414 -5.01 28.30 -21.91
N ALA A 415 -4.90 28.92 -20.75
CA ALA A 415 -5.36 30.29 -20.54
C ALA A 415 -4.56 31.33 -21.37
N ALA A 416 -3.28 31.05 -21.60
CA ALA A 416 -2.41 31.91 -22.43
C ALA A 416 -2.54 31.63 -23.94
N GLY A 417 -3.51 30.81 -24.39
CA GLY A 417 -3.71 30.49 -25.81
C GLY A 417 -2.67 29.47 -26.38
N GLN A 418 -1.81 28.93 -25.58
CA GLN A 418 -0.85 27.88 -25.96
C GLN A 418 -1.44 26.49 -25.70
N GLY A 419 -2.40 26.05 -26.52
CA GLY A 419 -2.91 24.70 -26.51
C GLY A 419 -1.86 23.71 -27.05
N PRO A 420 -1.91 22.39 -26.70
CA PRO A 420 -0.99 21.37 -27.19
C PRO A 420 -1.24 21.01 -28.68
N GLY A 421 -1.16 22.01 -29.55
CA GLY A 421 -1.42 21.88 -30.99
C GLY A 421 -0.55 22.75 -31.88
N ALA A 422 0.36 23.58 -31.31
CA ALA A 422 1.17 24.52 -32.08
C ALA A 422 2.65 24.17 -32.27
N ALA A 423 2.98 22.89 -32.12
CA ALA A 423 4.37 22.41 -32.31
C ALA A 423 4.43 21.22 -33.30
N ALA A 424 3.86 21.39 -34.49
CA ALA A 424 4.19 20.51 -35.62
C ALA A 424 3.78 21.23 -36.92
N ASP A 425 4.54 22.24 -37.30
CA ASP A 425 4.73 22.66 -38.70
C ASP A 425 5.85 23.73 -38.73
N HIS A 426 7.10 23.21 -38.77
CA HIS A 426 8.25 23.84 -39.44
C HIS A 426 9.38 22.82 -39.60
#